data_20951b7ace89adc84c7c00cb4c06c549
#
_entry.id   20951b7ace89adc84c7c00cb4c06c549
#
_cell.length_a   1.000
_cell.length_b   1.000
_cell.length_c   1.000
_cell.angle_alpha   90.00
_cell.angle_beta   90.00
_cell.angle_gamma   90.00
#
_symmetry.space_group_name_H-M   'P 1'
#
loop_
_entity.id
_entity.type
_entity.pdbx_description
1 polymer ?
#
loop_
_entity_poly.entity_id
_entity_poly.type
_entity_poly.pdbx_seq_one_letter_code
_entity_poly.pdbx_strand_id
1 'polypeptide(L)'
;MTLPTKVLNDNSWATIREVSSAGLGANYWAVGDVKEIKINGKVGNTTFSNLAVNAFILGFNHNSAREGGNKIHFQIGKIGSAAVALCDSKYNTNISGTGYFSWNTSNTNSGGWNACYKRKTLYGNDGTPTSPLANSLMAALPSDLRAVMQPVTKYTDNTGNGSNSSGNVTTTTDYLFDLSEFEVFGTRNYANQYEQNYQAQYDYYKAGNTKIANNHTAVTTAVWWGLRSPYYNNYINFVIVWTDGNNNNNNANNSGGLRPGFCRYTRSNVVTEGKRLFR
;
A
#
# COMPACT_ATOMS: atom_id res chain seq x y z
N MET A 1 -21.98 20.54 4.29
CA MET A 1 -21.23 19.33 4.67
C MET A 1 -22.20 18.16 4.59
N THR A 2 -21.94 17.15 3.76
CA THR A 2 -22.81 15.97 3.65
C THR A 2 -22.55 15.09 4.87
N LEU A 3 -23.62 14.68 5.58
CA LEU A 3 -23.48 13.77 6.72
C LEU A 3 -22.92 12.42 6.24
N PRO A 4 -21.99 11.82 6.97
CA PRO A 4 -21.44 10.53 6.59
C PRO A 4 -22.49 9.42 6.74
N THR A 5 -22.50 8.48 5.80
CA THR A 5 -23.35 7.28 5.86
C THR A 5 -22.56 6.09 6.42
N LYS A 6 -23.26 5.07 6.90
CA LYS A 6 -22.67 3.84 7.39
C LYS A 6 -22.15 2.94 6.26
N VAL A 7 -22.57 3.16 5.03
CA VAL A 7 -22.04 2.46 3.86
C VAL A 7 -20.85 3.24 3.34
N LEU A 8 -19.65 2.69 3.50
CA LEU A 8 -18.40 3.37 3.14
C LEU A 8 -18.42 3.85 1.68
N ASN A 9 -18.93 3.02 0.76
CA ASN A 9 -18.95 3.31 -0.66
C ASN A 9 -19.78 4.55 -1.04
N ASP A 10 -20.80 4.87 -0.25
CA ASP A 10 -21.70 6.00 -0.51
C ASP A 10 -21.13 7.35 -0.09
N ASN A 11 -19.96 7.35 0.55
CA ASN A 11 -19.31 8.56 0.99
C ASN A 11 -18.29 9.05 -0.04
N SER A 12 -18.18 10.37 -0.21
CA SER A 12 -17.10 10.96 -0.97
C SER A 12 -15.74 10.75 -0.25
N TRP A 13 -14.65 10.77 -0.98
CA TRP A 13 -13.32 10.74 -0.37
C TRP A 13 -13.09 11.93 0.57
N ALA A 14 -13.69 13.09 0.28
CA ALA A 14 -13.65 14.25 1.16
C ALA A 14 -14.37 13.97 2.49
N THR A 15 -15.58 13.39 2.45
CA THR A 15 -16.32 13.00 3.67
C THR A 15 -15.54 11.99 4.50
N ILE A 16 -14.98 10.95 3.85
CA ILE A 16 -14.14 9.96 4.56
C ILE A 16 -12.94 10.65 5.22
N ARG A 17 -12.34 11.67 4.58
CA ARG A 17 -11.25 12.47 5.18
C ARG A 17 -11.70 13.15 6.46
N GLU A 18 -12.81 13.81 6.45
CA GLU A 18 -13.32 14.56 7.60
C GLU A 18 -13.58 13.64 8.78
N VAL A 19 -14.25 12.50 8.54
CA VAL A 19 -14.51 11.49 9.56
C VAL A 19 -13.22 10.90 10.13
N SER A 20 -12.27 10.56 9.26
CA SER A 20 -10.94 10.08 9.69
C SER A 20 -10.24 11.10 10.55
N SER A 21 -10.31 12.35 10.14
CA SER A 21 -9.71 13.50 10.81
C SER A 21 -10.18 13.71 12.24
N ALA A 22 -11.45 13.52 12.42
CA ALA A 22 -12.08 13.61 13.73
C ALA A 22 -11.79 12.37 14.60
N GLY A 23 -11.07 11.38 14.09
CA GLY A 23 -10.81 10.11 14.79
C GLY A 23 -12.05 9.21 14.86
N LEU A 24 -13.07 9.46 14.05
CA LEU A 24 -14.37 8.81 14.12
C LEU A 24 -14.55 7.65 13.12
N GLY A 25 -13.49 7.26 12.39
CA GLY A 25 -13.59 6.23 11.35
C GLY A 25 -14.27 4.95 11.81
N ALA A 26 -13.83 4.39 12.93
CA ALA A 26 -14.38 3.16 13.51
C ALA A 26 -15.82 3.32 14.06
N ASN A 27 -16.33 4.54 14.22
CA ASN A 27 -17.71 4.78 14.62
C ASN A 27 -18.69 4.66 13.42
N TYR A 28 -18.16 4.79 12.21
CA TYR A 28 -18.96 4.75 10.99
C TYR A 28 -18.76 3.47 10.20
N TRP A 29 -17.54 2.96 10.09
CA TRP A 29 -17.15 1.87 9.21
C TRP A 29 -16.37 0.79 9.94
N ALA A 30 -16.33 -0.39 9.35
CA ALA A 30 -15.61 -1.56 9.87
C ALA A 30 -14.39 -1.89 9.01
N VAL A 31 -13.44 -2.62 9.61
CA VAL A 31 -12.34 -3.25 8.87
C VAL A 31 -12.91 -4.18 7.81
N GLY A 32 -12.42 -4.05 6.58
CA GLY A 32 -12.91 -4.80 5.43
C GLY A 32 -13.99 -4.11 4.61
N ASP A 33 -14.62 -3.04 5.11
CA ASP A 33 -15.54 -2.21 4.32
C ASP A 33 -14.85 -1.68 3.06
N VAL A 34 -15.61 -1.62 1.96
CA VAL A 34 -15.07 -1.35 0.63
C VAL A 34 -15.55 0.00 0.08
N LYS A 35 -14.69 0.60 -0.73
CA LYS A 35 -15.01 1.74 -1.57
C LYS A 35 -14.48 1.52 -2.97
N GLU A 36 -15.37 1.60 -3.96
CA GLU A 36 -14.98 1.49 -5.36
C GLU A 36 -14.13 2.69 -5.79
N ILE A 37 -13.08 2.39 -6.53
CA ILE A 37 -12.27 3.34 -7.28
C ILE A 37 -12.17 2.87 -8.73
N LYS A 38 -11.89 3.79 -9.64
CA LYS A 38 -11.62 3.47 -11.06
C LYS A 38 -10.18 3.81 -11.39
N ILE A 39 -9.38 2.79 -11.64
CA ILE A 39 -8.02 2.98 -12.13
C ILE A 39 -8.09 3.25 -13.62
N ASN A 40 -7.59 4.40 -14.07
CA ASN A 40 -7.63 4.81 -15.47
C ASN A 40 -6.33 5.48 -15.89
N GLY A 41 -5.66 4.90 -16.85
CA GLY A 41 -4.39 5.39 -17.36
C GLY A 41 -3.31 4.33 -17.43
N LYS A 42 -2.11 4.76 -17.76
CA LYS A 42 -0.95 3.90 -17.94
C LYS A 42 -0.19 3.76 -16.62
N VAL A 43 0.11 2.53 -16.23
CA VAL A 43 0.98 2.18 -15.09
C VAL A 43 2.13 1.35 -15.65
N GLY A 44 3.33 1.92 -15.67
CA GLY A 44 4.41 1.33 -16.42
C GLY A 44 4.03 1.11 -17.89
N ASN A 45 4.08 -0.12 -18.37
CA ASN A 45 3.68 -0.51 -19.72
C ASN A 45 2.22 -0.99 -19.82
N THR A 46 1.50 -1.09 -18.70
CA THR A 46 0.13 -1.59 -18.65
C THR A 46 -0.86 -0.45 -18.67
N THR A 47 -1.85 -0.51 -19.53
CA THR A 47 -2.95 0.47 -19.59
C THR A 47 -4.18 -0.10 -18.91
N PHE A 48 -4.71 0.65 -17.93
CA PHE A 48 -6.00 0.39 -17.31
C PHE A 48 -7.05 1.33 -17.91
N SER A 49 -8.18 0.77 -18.34
CA SER A 49 -9.28 1.53 -18.95
C SER A 49 -10.47 1.53 -18.01
N ASN A 50 -10.52 2.50 -17.10
CA ASN A 50 -11.59 2.62 -16.09
C ASN A 50 -11.83 1.32 -15.29
N LEU A 51 -10.76 0.63 -14.90
CA LEU A 51 -10.86 -0.61 -14.12
C LEU A 51 -11.52 -0.31 -12.78
N ALA A 52 -12.74 -0.80 -12.59
CA ALA A 52 -13.43 -0.75 -11.30
C ALA A 52 -12.79 -1.77 -10.34
N VAL A 53 -12.23 -1.28 -9.26
CA VAL A 53 -11.63 -2.08 -8.19
C VAL A 53 -11.93 -1.43 -6.85
N ASN A 54 -12.08 -2.22 -5.81
CA ASN A 54 -12.33 -1.71 -4.47
C ASN A 54 -11.04 -1.53 -3.68
N ALA A 55 -10.91 -0.37 -3.04
CA ALA A 55 -10.11 -0.20 -1.86
C ALA A 55 -10.91 -0.69 -0.64
N PHE A 56 -10.26 -1.34 0.31
CA PHE A 56 -10.90 -1.81 1.54
C PHE A 56 -10.10 -1.40 2.78
N ILE A 57 -10.79 -1.23 3.90
CA ILE A 57 -10.16 -0.80 5.17
C ILE A 57 -9.30 -1.94 5.72
N LEU A 58 -8.01 -1.67 5.89
CA LEU A 58 -7.04 -2.54 6.58
C LEU A 58 -7.09 -2.39 8.09
N GLY A 59 -7.33 -1.18 8.56
CA GLY A 59 -7.37 -0.86 9.98
C GLY A 59 -7.51 0.64 10.24
N PHE A 60 -7.86 0.95 11.47
CA PHE A 60 -7.95 2.31 11.99
C PHE A 60 -6.79 2.56 12.95
N ASN A 61 -6.15 3.73 12.83
CA ASN A 61 -5.02 4.11 13.70
C ASN A 61 -3.91 3.05 13.77
N HIS A 62 -3.68 2.34 12.67
CA HIS A 62 -2.67 1.30 12.59
C HIS A 62 -1.31 1.85 13.02
N ASN A 63 -0.66 1.14 13.97
CA ASN A 63 0.68 1.47 14.45
C ASN A 63 0.87 2.97 14.80
N SER A 64 -0.15 3.56 15.44
CA SER A 64 -0.28 5.02 15.60
C SER A 64 0.89 5.70 16.31
N ALA A 65 1.58 4.99 17.20
CA ALA A 65 2.77 5.50 17.88
C ALA A 65 3.94 5.79 16.92
N ARG A 66 3.97 5.14 15.75
CA ARG A 66 5.02 5.28 14.75
C ARG A 66 4.55 5.91 13.45
N GLU A 67 3.32 5.64 13.05
CA GLU A 67 2.75 6.07 11.78
C GLU A 67 1.78 7.26 11.94
N GLY A 68 1.49 7.66 13.18
CA GLY A 68 0.57 8.74 13.52
C GLY A 68 -0.89 8.30 13.64
N GLY A 69 -1.65 9.03 14.48
CA GLY A 69 -3.07 8.73 14.74
C GLY A 69 -4.04 9.34 13.73
N ASN A 70 -5.33 9.10 13.95
CA ASN A 70 -6.47 9.58 13.13
C ASN A 70 -6.36 9.19 11.65
N LYS A 71 -5.85 7.98 11.38
CA LYS A 71 -5.66 7.44 10.04
C LYS A 71 -6.55 6.25 9.78
N ILE A 72 -7.10 6.20 8.57
CA ILE A 72 -7.68 4.99 8.00
C ILE A 72 -6.71 4.48 6.95
N HIS A 73 -6.27 3.24 7.13
CA HIS A 73 -5.40 2.56 6.17
C HIS A 73 -6.24 1.70 5.26
N PHE A 74 -6.00 1.81 3.97
CA PHE A 74 -6.67 1.06 2.92
C PHE A 74 -5.70 0.19 2.15
N GLN A 75 -6.23 -0.86 1.52
CA GLN A 75 -5.53 -1.60 0.47
C GLN A 75 -6.39 -1.67 -0.79
N ILE A 76 -5.77 -1.47 -1.95
CA ILE A 76 -6.42 -1.67 -3.25
C ILE A 76 -6.33 -3.17 -3.57
N GLY A 77 -7.47 -3.82 -3.84
CA GLY A 77 -7.38 -5.22 -4.19
C GLY A 77 -8.61 -6.07 -3.95
N LYS A 78 -9.83 -5.59 -4.33
CA LYS A 78 -11.03 -6.43 -4.43
C LYS A 78 -11.81 -6.09 -5.69
N ILE A 79 -12.36 -7.11 -6.35
CA ILE A 79 -13.37 -6.98 -7.41
C ILE A 79 -14.56 -7.83 -6.98
N GLY A 80 -15.69 -7.19 -6.70
CA GLY A 80 -16.79 -7.86 -6.00
C GLY A 80 -16.30 -8.37 -4.62
N SER A 81 -16.53 -9.64 -4.34
CA SER A 81 -16.05 -10.31 -3.12
C SER A 81 -14.62 -10.90 -3.26
N ALA A 82 -14.11 -11.01 -4.48
CA ALA A 82 -12.80 -11.62 -4.74
C ALA A 82 -11.67 -10.66 -4.36
N ALA A 83 -10.71 -11.15 -3.56
CA ALA A 83 -9.44 -10.46 -3.37
C ALA A 83 -8.61 -10.59 -4.65
N VAL A 84 -8.10 -9.46 -5.16
CA VAL A 84 -7.32 -9.44 -6.41
C VAL A 84 -6.02 -8.66 -6.25
N ALA A 85 -5.06 -8.97 -7.12
CA ALA A 85 -3.88 -8.17 -7.36
C ALA A 85 -3.88 -7.68 -8.82
N LEU A 86 -3.38 -6.46 -9.03
CA LEU A 86 -3.17 -5.92 -10.37
C LEU A 86 -1.95 -6.62 -10.98
N CYS A 87 -2.12 -7.25 -12.12
CA CYS A 87 -1.05 -7.95 -12.83
C CYS A 87 -0.82 -7.30 -14.20
N ASP A 88 0.42 -7.30 -14.65
CA ASP A 88 0.76 -6.95 -16.02
C ASP A 88 0.84 -8.18 -16.94
N SER A 89 1.12 -7.96 -18.22
CA SER A 89 1.23 -9.03 -19.22
C SER A 89 2.46 -9.93 -19.03
N LYS A 90 3.36 -9.57 -18.12
CA LYS A 90 4.59 -10.31 -17.80
C LYS A 90 4.55 -10.93 -16.42
N TYR A 91 3.36 -10.99 -15.81
CA TYR A 91 3.20 -11.65 -14.51
C TYR A 91 3.95 -12.98 -14.46
N ASN A 92 4.68 -13.19 -13.36
CA ASN A 92 5.47 -14.37 -13.05
C ASN A 92 6.61 -14.67 -14.05
N THR A 93 7.19 -13.62 -14.62
CA THR A 93 8.39 -13.74 -15.46
C THR A 93 9.48 -12.77 -15.01
N ASN A 94 10.75 -13.18 -15.13
CA ASN A 94 11.88 -12.30 -14.89
C ASN A 94 11.97 -11.24 -15.99
N ILE A 95 12.19 -10.02 -15.58
CA ILE A 95 12.19 -8.84 -16.45
C ILE A 95 13.56 -8.19 -16.45
N SER A 96 13.94 -7.64 -17.58
CA SER A 96 14.98 -6.60 -17.70
C SER A 96 14.33 -5.32 -18.23
N GLY A 97 14.62 -4.19 -17.58
CA GLY A 97 14.09 -2.89 -17.97
C GLY A 97 12.89 -2.40 -17.17
N THR A 98 12.34 -1.28 -17.58
CA THR A 98 11.30 -0.54 -16.86
C THR A 98 9.89 -0.85 -17.37
N GLY A 99 8.87 -0.46 -16.57
CA GLY A 99 7.47 -0.50 -16.99
C GLY A 99 6.73 -1.78 -16.60
N TYR A 100 7.39 -2.71 -15.93
CA TYR A 100 6.76 -3.94 -15.43
C TYR A 100 6.58 -3.91 -13.92
N PHE A 101 5.75 -4.81 -13.38
CA PHE A 101 5.35 -4.83 -11.98
C PHE A 101 6.34 -5.57 -11.07
N SER A 102 7.63 -5.39 -11.33
CA SER A 102 8.74 -5.89 -10.51
C SER A 102 9.21 -4.84 -9.52
N TRP A 103 9.90 -5.26 -8.44
CA TRP A 103 10.50 -4.32 -7.49
C TRP A 103 11.64 -3.52 -8.14
N ASN A 104 12.48 -4.21 -8.91
CA ASN A 104 13.62 -3.61 -9.59
C ASN A 104 13.72 -4.07 -11.05
N THR A 105 14.43 -3.32 -11.84
CA THR A 105 14.68 -3.60 -13.27
C THR A 105 15.80 -4.63 -13.47
N SER A 106 16.51 -4.97 -12.40
CA SER A 106 17.55 -5.99 -12.31
C SER A 106 17.33 -6.86 -11.08
N ASN A 107 17.91 -8.06 -11.07
CA ASN A 107 17.71 -9.04 -10.00
C ASN A 107 18.58 -8.72 -8.79
N THR A 108 18.20 -7.68 -8.04
CA THR A 108 18.84 -7.28 -6.79
C THR A 108 17.83 -6.64 -5.85
N ASN A 109 17.96 -6.90 -4.54
CA ASN A 109 17.21 -6.21 -3.50
C ASN A 109 18.05 -5.11 -2.81
N SER A 110 19.17 -4.75 -3.39
CA SER A 110 20.06 -3.70 -2.85
C SER A 110 19.33 -2.36 -2.72
N GLY A 111 19.49 -1.71 -1.58
CA GLY A 111 18.78 -0.50 -1.23
C GLY A 111 17.35 -0.73 -0.72
N GLY A 112 16.92 -1.99 -0.60
CA GLY A 112 15.64 -2.41 -0.04
C GLY A 112 14.44 -1.70 -0.66
N TRP A 113 13.42 -1.47 0.16
CA TRP A 113 12.21 -0.77 -0.28
C TRP A 113 12.49 0.68 -0.70
N ASN A 114 13.36 1.38 0.02
CA ASN A 114 13.64 2.81 -0.24
C ASN A 114 14.13 3.06 -1.66
N ALA A 115 15.03 2.23 -2.17
CA ALA A 115 15.63 2.42 -3.48
C ALA A 115 14.86 1.76 -4.62
N CYS A 116 13.88 0.88 -4.33
CA CYS A 116 13.30 0.04 -5.36
C CYS A 116 12.49 0.85 -6.38
N TYR A 117 12.58 0.41 -7.64
CA TYR A 117 11.89 1.00 -8.78
C TYR A 117 10.36 1.00 -8.59
N LYS A 118 9.78 -0.07 -8.04
CA LYS A 118 8.35 -0.17 -7.76
C LYS A 118 7.88 0.98 -6.88
N ARG A 119 8.55 1.21 -5.76
CA ARG A 119 8.21 2.30 -4.83
C ARG A 119 8.29 3.66 -5.50
N LYS A 120 9.44 3.93 -6.10
CA LYS A 120 9.79 5.27 -6.61
C LYS A 120 8.99 5.62 -7.86
N THR A 121 9.04 4.76 -8.85
CA THR A 121 8.55 5.04 -10.20
C THR A 121 7.19 4.41 -10.46
N LEU A 122 7.02 3.11 -10.21
CA LEU A 122 5.79 2.42 -10.58
C LEU A 122 4.61 2.85 -9.69
N TYR A 123 4.82 2.98 -8.37
CA TYR A 123 3.82 3.57 -7.47
C TYR A 123 3.80 5.10 -7.56
N GLY A 124 4.92 5.71 -7.89
CA GLY A 124 5.03 7.15 -8.12
C GLY A 124 5.33 7.96 -6.87
N ASN A 125 6.00 7.38 -5.84
CA ASN A 125 6.37 8.12 -4.64
C ASN A 125 7.48 9.16 -4.87
N ASP A 126 8.15 9.17 -6.04
CA ASP A 126 9.03 10.27 -6.45
C ASP A 126 8.24 11.51 -6.93
N GLY A 127 6.93 11.39 -7.11
CA GLY A 127 5.98 12.49 -7.29
C GLY A 127 5.10 12.72 -6.07
N THR A 128 4.03 13.48 -6.24
CA THR A 128 3.02 13.73 -5.21
C THR A 128 1.61 13.48 -5.75
N PRO A 129 0.59 13.31 -4.90
CA PRO A 129 -0.79 13.17 -5.36
C PRO A 129 -1.30 14.36 -6.20
N THR A 130 -0.79 15.57 -5.98
CA THR A 130 -1.14 16.78 -6.72
C THR A 130 -0.31 16.99 -7.98
N SER A 131 0.88 16.37 -8.03
CA SER A 131 1.77 16.36 -9.21
C SER A 131 2.31 14.94 -9.40
N PRO A 132 1.46 13.99 -9.83
CA PRO A 132 1.83 12.59 -9.91
C PRO A 132 2.84 12.36 -11.03
N LEU A 133 3.76 11.43 -10.78
CA LEU A 133 4.69 10.97 -11.80
C LEU A 133 3.92 10.30 -12.94
N ALA A 134 4.19 10.69 -14.17
CA ALA A 134 3.55 10.10 -15.35
C ALA A 134 3.77 8.56 -15.42
N ASN A 135 2.79 7.83 -15.91
CA ASN A 135 2.80 6.37 -16.03
C ASN A 135 3.02 5.64 -14.69
N SER A 136 2.67 6.26 -13.58
CA SER A 136 2.64 5.64 -12.26
C SER A 136 1.23 5.24 -11.85
N LEU A 137 1.11 4.33 -10.88
CA LEU A 137 -0.18 3.98 -10.29
C LEU A 137 -0.85 5.21 -9.67
N MET A 138 -0.08 6.09 -9.00
CA MET A 138 -0.59 7.35 -8.45
C MET A 138 -1.29 8.19 -9.51
N ALA A 139 -0.70 8.33 -10.70
CA ALA A 139 -1.29 9.09 -11.81
C ALA A 139 -2.59 8.47 -12.32
N ALA A 140 -2.71 7.14 -12.25
CA ALA A 140 -3.89 6.39 -12.71
C ALA A 140 -5.04 6.35 -11.68
N LEU A 141 -4.79 6.75 -10.42
CA LEU A 141 -5.84 6.84 -9.39
C LEU A 141 -6.76 8.05 -9.64
N PRO A 142 -8.04 7.99 -9.20
CA PRO A 142 -8.98 9.11 -9.29
C PRO A 142 -8.43 10.37 -8.60
N SER A 143 -8.68 11.52 -9.20
CA SER A 143 -8.17 12.81 -8.69
C SER A 143 -8.74 13.18 -7.32
N ASP A 144 -10.00 12.84 -7.04
CA ASP A 144 -10.64 13.05 -5.74
C ASP A 144 -10.04 12.18 -4.62
N LEU A 145 -9.65 10.94 -4.94
CA LEU A 145 -8.84 10.10 -4.04
C LEU A 145 -7.47 10.72 -3.82
N ARG A 146 -6.76 11.08 -4.90
CA ARG A 146 -5.43 11.70 -4.80
C ARG A 146 -5.43 12.98 -3.95
N ALA A 147 -6.47 13.82 -4.09
CA ALA A 147 -6.59 15.06 -3.32
C ALA A 147 -6.65 14.87 -1.80
N VAL A 148 -6.86 13.65 -1.36
CA VAL A 148 -7.02 13.33 0.05
C VAL A 148 -5.99 12.31 0.58
N MET A 149 -5.18 11.74 -0.28
CA MET A 149 -4.07 10.86 0.12
C MET A 149 -3.04 11.63 0.95
N GLN A 150 -2.51 10.96 1.94
CA GLN A 150 -1.45 11.51 2.80
C GLN A 150 -0.31 10.50 2.92
N PRO A 151 0.91 11.00 3.03
CA PRO A 151 2.05 10.13 3.20
C PRO A 151 2.03 9.50 4.59
N VAL A 152 2.55 8.29 4.69
CA VAL A 152 2.74 7.58 5.94
C VAL A 152 4.18 7.15 6.08
N THR A 153 4.70 7.23 7.29
CA THR A 153 6.04 6.72 7.62
C THR A 153 5.98 5.20 7.69
N LYS A 154 6.80 4.54 6.89
CA LYS A 154 6.97 3.09 6.90
C LYS A 154 8.38 2.72 7.31
N TYR A 155 8.50 1.71 8.16
CA TYR A 155 9.77 1.14 8.60
C TYR A 155 10.02 -0.14 7.82
N THR A 156 11.17 -0.28 7.19
CA THR A 156 11.52 -1.44 6.36
C THR A 156 13.03 -1.57 6.31
N ASP A 157 13.54 -2.75 6.03
CA ASP A 157 14.93 -2.91 5.63
C ASP A 157 15.17 -2.14 4.32
N ASN A 158 15.88 -1.04 4.42
CA ASN A 158 16.21 -0.16 3.30
C ASN A 158 17.65 -0.33 2.81
N THR A 159 18.32 -1.40 3.24
CA THR A 159 19.64 -1.79 2.77
C THR A 159 19.58 -3.01 1.85
N GLY A 160 18.82 -4.03 2.21
CA GLY A 160 18.78 -5.31 1.50
C GLY A 160 20.13 -6.04 1.55
N ASN A 161 20.56 -6.59 0.42
CA ASN A 161 21.84 -7.28 0.23
C ASN A 161 22.03 -8.52 1.12
N GLY A 162 20.95 -9.19 1.49
CA GLY A 162 21.02 -10.38 2.32
C GLY A 162 21.54 -10.11 3.74
N SER A 163 21.25 -8.95 4.30
CA SER A 163 21.72 -8.53 5.63
C SER A 163 20.57 -8.50 6.64
N ASN A 164 20.83 -8.97 7.86
CA ASN A 164 19.83 -9.04 8.95
C ASN A 164 20.30 -8.16 10.13
N SER A 165 20.45 -6.86 9.88
CA SER A 165 20.94 -5.88 10.87
C SER A 165 19.84 -4.91 11.27
N SER A 166 19.82 -4.50 12.55
CA SER A 166 18.88 -3.49 13.06
C SER A 166 19.07 -2.12 12.39
N GLY A 167 20.31 -1.75 12.05
CA GLY A 167 20.61 -0.49 11.37
C GLY A 167 20.08 -0.40 9.95
N ASN A 168 19.68 -1.52 9.34
CA ASN A 168 19.08 -1.54 8.01
C ASN A 168 17.63 -1.10 8.01
N VAL A 169 16.93 -1.23 9.16
CA VAL A 169 15.52 -0.87 9.29
C VAL A 169 15.42 0.63 9.52
N THR A 170 15.10 1.33 8.47
CA THR A 170 14.96 2.78 8.44
C THR A 170 13.58 3.19 7.90
N THR A 171 13.33 4.48 7.80
CA THR A 171 12.03 4.99 7.39
C THR A 171 11.99 5.39 5.93
N THR A 172 10.83 5.18 5.31
CA THR A 172 10.39 5.88 4.09
C THR A 172 9.11 6.65 4.39
N THR A 173 8.81 7.64 3.56
CA THR A 173 7.55 8.37 3.59
C THR A 173 6.84 8.11 2.28
N ASP A 174 5.71 7.39 2.33
CA ASP A 174 5.07 6.82 1.17
C ASP A 174 3.58 7.18 1.09
N TYR A 175 3.11 7.56 -0.09
CA TYR A 175 1.67 7.67 -0.41
C TYR A 175 1.06 6.32 -0.79
N LEU A 176 1.81 5.53 -1.58
CA LEU A 176 1.48 4.16 -1.93
C LEU A 176 2.63 3.24 -1.49
N PHE A 177 2.30 2.13 -0.87
CA PHE A 177 3.29 1.19 -0.34
C PHE A 177 2.82 -0.25 -0.45
N ASP A 178 3.75 -1.18 -0.71
CA ASP A 178 3.48 -2.59 -0.42
C ASP A 178 3.41 -2.79 1.10
N LEU A 179 2.60 -3.73 1.55
CA LEU A 179 2.64 -4.16 2.94
C LEU A 179 3.94 -4.92 3.22
N SER A 180 4.39 -4.97 4.48
CA SER A 180 5.52 -5.82 4.89
C SER A 180 5.06 -7.24 5.22
N GLU A 181 6.03 -8.15 5.37
CA GLU A 181 5.73 -9.51 5.84
C GLU A 181 5.02 -9.49 7.21
N PHE A 182 5.53 -8.72 8.17
CA PHE A 182 4.95 -8.65 9.50
C PHE A 182 3.55 -8.01 9.50
N GLU A 183 3.32 -6.99 8.69
CA GLU A 183 2.01 -6.34 8.55
C GLU A 183 0.93 -7.28 8.03
N VAL A 184 1.30 -8.28 7.23
CA VAL A 184 0.36 -9.28 6.68
C VAL A 184 0.23 -10.49 7.61
N PHE A 185 1.35 -11.02 8.11
CA PHE A 185 1.37 -12.33 8.79
C PHE A 185 1.39 -12.24 10.31
N GLY A 186 1.78 -11.09 10.89
CA GLY A 186 2.01 -10.94 12.35
C GLY A 186 3.25 -11.69 12.84
N THR A 187 3.97 -12.31 11.93
CA THR A 187 5.24 -13.01 12.11
C THR A 187 6.14 -12.69 10.92
N ARG A 188 7.41 -13.07 11.00
CA ARG A 188 8.33 -12.95 9.89
C ARG A 188 9.14 -14.24 9.71
N ASN A 189 9.32 -14.67 8.46
CA ASN A 189 10.19 -15.80 8.09
C ASN A 189 11.34 -15.35 7.20
N TYR A 190 11.09 -14.41 6.30
CA TYR A 190 12.02 -13.96 5.26
C TYR A 190 12.49 -12.53 5.45
N ALA A 191 11.68 -11.65 6.07
CA ALA A 191 12.06 -10.27 6.32
C ALA A 191 13.16 -10.15 7.39
N ASN A 192 13.89 -9.04 7.38
CA ASN A 192 14.82 -8.68 8.44
C ASN A 192 14.13 -8.76 9.80
N GLN A 193 14.75 -9.46 10.77
CA GLN A 193 14.15 -9.73 12.07
C GLN A 193 13.78 -8.46 12.86
N TYR A 194 14.44 -7.35 12.59
CA TYR A 194 14.21 -6.09 13.30
C TYR A 194 13.03 -5.30 12.75
N GLU A 195 12.48 -5.64 11.57
CA GLU A 195 11.27 -4.99 11.06
C GLU A 195 10.10 -5.13 12.03
N GLN A 196 9.93 -6.30 12.68
CA GLN A 196 8.87 -6.56 13.65
C GLN A 196 8.87 -5.61 14.85
N ASN A 197 10.02 -5.00 15.19
CA ASN A 197 10.14 -4.05 16.31
C ASN A 197 9.48 -2.69 16.02
N TYR A 198 9.18 -2.43 14.76
CA TYR A 198 8.67 -1.15 14.28
C TYR A 198 7.31 -1.26 13.60
N GLN A 199 6.83 -2.47 13.37
CA GLN A 199 5.63 -2.76 12.59
C GLN A 199 4.57 -3.42 13.46
N ALA A 200 3.32 -3.40 13.00
CA ALA A 200 2.20 -4.11 13.58
C ALA A 200 1.43 -4.87 12.49
N GLN A 201 0.80 -5.98 12.83
CA GLN A 201 -0.09 -6.66 11.89
C GLN A 201 -1.35 -5.82 11.66
N TYR A 202 -1.79 -5.68 10.41
CA TYR A 202 -3.05 -5.02 10.11
C TYR A 202 -4.24 -5.80 10.64
N ASP A 203 -5.22 -5.10 11.21
CA ASP A 203 -6.43 -5.70 11.80
C ASP A 203 -7.18 -6.60 10.82
N TYR A 204 -7.21 -6.23 9.52
CA TYR A 204 -7.80 -7.04 8.47
C TYR A 204 -7.21 -8.46 8.41
N TYR A 205 -5.89 -8.56 8.43
CA TYR A 205 -5.20 -9.86 8.37
C TYR A 205 -5.17 -10.57 9.72
N LYS A 206 -5.11 -9.83 10.80
CA LYS A 206 -5.21 -10.36 12.17
C LYS A 206 -6.58 -11.03 12.43
N ALA A 207 -7.63 -10.52 11.79
CA ALA A 207 -8.98 -11.11 11.85
C ALA A 207 -9.13 -12.42 11.04
N GLY A 208 -8.06 -12.90 10.37
CA GLY A 208 -8.08 -14.15 9.61
C GLY A 208 -8.58 -14.02 8.18
N ASN A 209 -8.75 -12.82 7.65
CA ASN A 209 -9.13 -12.62 6.26
C ASN A 209 -8.08 -13.21 5.30
N THR A 210 -8.55 -13.65 4.12
CA THR A 210 -7.69 -14.28 3.13
C THR A 210 -6.54 -13.41 2.69
N LYS A 211 -5.37 -14.02 2.57
CA LYS A 211 -4.16 -13.43 1.98
C LYS A 211 -4.01 -13.79 0.51
N ILE A 212 -4.74 -14.83 0.05
CA ILE A 212 -4.78 -15.21 -1.37
C ILE A 212 -5.34 -14.05 -2.17
N ALA A 213 -4.71 -13.76 -3.29
CA ALA A 213 -5.22 -12.83 -4.27
C ALA A 213 -5.33 -13.52 -5.63
N ASN A 214 -6.32 -13.10 -6.41
CA ASN A 214 -6.51 -13.57 -7.77
C ASN A 214 -6.07 -12.50 -8.78
N ASN A 215 -5.86 -12.89 -10.01
CA ASN A 215 -5.59 -11.95 -11.09
C ASN A 215 -6.80 -11.04 -11.31
N HIS A 216 -6.60 -9.73 -11.39
CA HIS A 216 -7.71 -8.77 -11.62
C HIS A 216 -8.47 -8.99 -12.93
N THR A 217 -7.85 -9.65 -13.92
CA THR A 217 -8.51 -10.03 -15.18
C THR A 217 -9.13 -11.42 -15.17
N ALA A 218 -8.82 -12.23 -14.13
CA ALA A 218 -9.31 -13.59 -13.96
C ALA A 218 -9.48 -13.87 -12.46
N VAL A 219 -10.59 -13.39 -11.90
CA VAL A 219 -10.85 -13.33 -10.45
C VAL A 219 -10.96 -14.69 -9.74
N THR A 220 -10.77 -15.78 -10.45
CA THR A 220 -10.68 -17.14 -9.92
C THR A 220 -9.29 -17.77 -10.05
N THR A 221 -8.32 -17.05 -10.64
CA THR A 221 -6.96 -17.52 -10.84
C THR A 221 -6.03 -16.90 -9.82
N ALA A 222 -5.57 -17.67 -8.86
CA ALA A 222 -4.67 -17.21 -7.80
C ALA A 222 -3.32 -16.76 -8.37
N VAL A 223 -2.84 -15.64 -7.85
CA VAL A 223 -1.55 -15.03 -8.19
C VAL A 223 -0.78 -14.69 -6.92
N TRP A 224 0.55 -14.73 -6.99
CA TRP A 224 1.36 -14.17 -5.92
C TRP A 224 1.44 -12.65 -6.03
N TRP A 225 1.60 -11.98 -4.90
CA TRP A 225 1.74 -10.52 -4.84
C TRP A 225 2.87 -10.10 -3.92
N GLY A 226 3.48 -8.98 -4.27
CA GLY A 226 4.71 -8.51 -3.64
C GLY A 226 4.50 -7.80 -2.33
N LEU A 227 5.46 -7.97 -1.41
CA LEU A 227 5.60 -7.23 -0.17
C LEU A 227 6.83 -6.32 -0.24
N ARG A 228 6.94 -5.32 0.67
CA ARG A 228 8.06 -4.38 0.64
C ARG A 228 9.33 -4.89 1.32
N SER A 229 9.23 -5.95 2.12
CA SER A 229 10.38 -6.49 2.85
C SER A 229 11.35 -7.19 1.92
N PRO A 230 12.62 -6.78 1.83
CA PRO A 230 13.65 -7.59 1.16
C PRO A 230 13.95 -8.84 1.98
N TYR A 231 14.34 -9.93 1.32
CA TYR A 231 14.73 -11.16 1.99
C TYR A 231 16.09 -10.98 2.69
N TYR A 232 16.12 -11.20 4.00
CA TYR A 232 17.31 -10.95 4.83
C TYR A 232 18.51 -11.87 4.54
N ASN A 233 18.27 -13.03 3.95
CA ASN A 233 19.29 -14.05 3.70
C ASN A 233 19.62 -14.21 2.20
N ASN A 234 19.17 -13.26 1.37
CA ASN A 234 19.36 -13.33 -0.06
C ASN A 234 19.39 -11.91 -0.65
N TYR A 235 20.35 -11.64 -1.54
CA TYR A 235 20.56 -10.31 -2.14
C TYR A 235 19.74 -10.04 -3.40
N ILE A 236 18.90 -11.00 -3.84
CA ILE A 236 18.11 -10.89 -5.08
C ILE A 236 16.61 -10.96 -4.86
N ASN A 237 16.12 -11.29 -3.66
CA ASN A 237 14.70 -11.58 -3.44
C ASN A 237 14.02 -10.55 -2.53
N PHE A 238 12.72 -10.37 -2.79
CA PHE A 238 11.75 -9.76 -1.87
C PHE A 238 10.74 -10.78 -1.38
N VAL A 239 10.11 -10.49 -0.26
CA VAL A 239 9.05 -11.33 0.30
C VAL A 239 7.76 -11.16 -0.50
N ILE A 240 7.02 -12.24 -0.62
CA ILE A 240 5.72 -12.30 -1.30
C ILE A 240 4.68 -13.02 -0.47
N VAL A 241 3.43 -12.83 -0.81
CA VAL A 241 2.34 -13.77 -0.48
C VAL A 241 2.16 -14.68 -1.68
N TRP A 242 2.29 -15.98 -1.46
CA TRP A 242 2.18 -16.98 -2.51
C TRP A 242 0.72 -17.25 -2.89
N THR A 243 0.50 -18.04 -3.94
CA THR A 243 -0.84 -18.36 -4.46
C THR A 243 -1.72 -19.15 -3.49
N ASP A 244 -1.15 -19.78 -2.49
CA ASP A 244 -1.85 -20.48 -1.40
C ASP A 244 -2.07 -19.62 -0.14
N GLY A 245 -1.62 -18.35 -0.18
CA GLY A 245 -1.74 -17.41 0.94
C GLY A 245 -0.61 -17.45 1.96
N ASN A 246 0.37 -18.34 1.79
CA ASN A 246 1.55 -18.41 2.64
C ASN A 246 2.61 -17.39 2.22
N ASN A 247 3.53 -17.06 3.14
CA ASN A 247 4.69 -16.26 2.81
C ASN A 247 5.72 -17.09 2.03
N ASN A 248 6.39 -16.42 1.11
CA ASN A 248 7.47 -16.94 0.30
C ASN A 248 8.35 -15.78 -0.16
N ASN A 249 9.27 -15.99 -1.05
CA ASN A 249 10.12 -14.95 -1.64
C ASN A 249 10.23 -15.17 -3.16
N ASN A 250 10.57 -14.09 -3.86
CA ASN A 250 10.77 -14.14 -5.31
C ASN A 250 11.80 -13.11 -5.76
N ASN A 251 12.36 -13.31 -6.95
CA ASN A 251 13.37 -12.46 -7.54
C ASN A 251 12.88 -11.00 -7.66
N ALA A 252 13.76 -10.05 -7.33
CA ALA A 252 13.45 -8.62 -7.37
C ALA A 252 13.03 -8.13 -8.75
N ASN A 253 13.47 -8.78 -9.82
CA ASN A 253 13.08 -8.48 -11.19
C ASN A 253 11.95 -9.36 -11.73
N ASN A 254 11.28 -10.16 -10.89
CA ASN A 254 10.12 -10.92 -11.33
C ASN A 254 8.86 -10.04 -11.24
N SER A 255 8.09 -9.95 -12.35
CA SER A 255 6.84 -9.20 -12.36
C SER A 255 5.77 -9.93 -11.56
N GLY A 256 5.17 -9.25 -10.60
CA GLY A 256 4.20 -9.81 -9.66
C GLY A 256 2.91 -8.99 -9.53
N GLY A 257 1.99 -9.50 -8.73
CA GLY A 257 0.77 -8.78 -8.42
C GLY A 257 1.04 -7.56 -7.54
N LEU A 258 0.36 -6.44 -7.83
CA LEU A 258 0.36 -5.24 -7.01
C LEU A 258 -0.90 -5.23 -6.13
N ARG A 259 -0.72 -5.05 -4.82
CA ARG A 259 -1.79 -4.82 -3.83
C ARG A 259 -1.40 -3.69 -2.88
N PRO A 260 -1.27 -2.46 -3.38
CA PRO A 260 -0.75 -1.37 -2.58
C PRO A 260 -1.69 -0.96 -1.45
N GLY A 261 -1.09 -0.58 -0.32
CA GLY A 261 -1.72 0.18 0.73
C GLY A 261 -1.58 1.68 0.50
N PHE A 262 -2.50 2.45 1.09
CA PHE A 262 -2.44 3.89 1.19
C PHE A 262 -3.13 4.38 2.46
N CYS A 263 -2.80 5.60 2.87
CA CYS A 263 -3.35 6.21 4.05
C CYS A 263 -4.15 7.46 3.75
N ARG A 264 -5.08 7.73 4.67
CA ARG A 264 -5.72 9.02 4.81
C ARG A 264 -5.44 9.61 6.18
N TYR A 265 -5.06 10.89 6.16
CA TYR A 265 -4.77 11.67 7.36
C TYR A 265 -5.37 13.08 7.26
N THR A 266 -5.53 13.74 8.40
CA THR A 266 -5.75 15.17 8.45
C THR A 266 -4.50 15.93 8.80
N ARG A 267 -4.31 17.08 8.13
CA ARG A 267 -3.57 18.16 8.78
C ARG A 267 -4.35 18.61 10.00
N SER A 268 -3.77 18.58 11.17
CA SER A 268 -4.10 19.51 12.23
C SER A 268 -3.75 20.90 11.71
N ASN A 269 -4.71 21.61 11.13
CA ASN A 269 -4.62 23.04 11.08
C ASN A 269 -4.77 23.51 12.54
N VAL A 270 -3.66 23.67 13.22
CA VAL A 270 -3.61 24.58 14.35
C VAL A 270 -3.79 25.97 13.74
N VAL A 271 -5.04 26.37 13.51
CA VAL A 271 -5.38 27.77 13.38
C VAL A 271 -5.32 28.30 14.80
N THR A 272 -4.18 28.86 15.16
CA THR A 272 -4.09 29.82 16.24
C THR A 272 -4.83 31.07 15.75
N GLU A 273 -6.16 31.05 15.77
CA GLU A 273 -6.92 32.30 15.81
C GLU A 273 -6.70 32.93 17.18
N GLY A 274 -5.74 33.80 17.21
CA GLY A 274 -5.64 34.80 18.25
C GLY A 274 -6.94 35.62 18.28
N LYS A 275 -7.91 35.25 19.11
CA LYS A 275 -8.97 36.14 19.50
C LYS A 275 -8.35 37.27 20.28
N ARG A 276 -8.07 38.39 19.58
CA ARG A 276 -8.00 39.70 20.25
C ARG A 276 -9.42 40.03 20.74
N LEU A 277 -9.61 39.88 22.03
CA LEU A 277 -10.68 40.57 22.72
C LEU A 277 -10.39 42.07 22.62
N PHE A 278 -11.21 42.79 21.87
CA PHE A 278 -11.40 44.24 22.08
C PHE A 278 -12.54 44.42 23.08
N ARG A 279 -12.26 45.30 23.99
CA ARG A 279 -13.10 45.80 25.09
C ARG A 279 -14.49 46.24 24.63
#